data_e513824168caf3cb16c08c21ea686d5f
#
_entry.id   e513824168caf3cb16c08c21ea686d5f
#
_cell.length_a   1.000
_cell.length_b   1.000
_cell.length_c   1.000
_cell.angle_alpha   90.00
_cell.angle_beta   90.00
_cell.angle_gamma   90.00
#
_symmetry.space_group_name_H-M   'P 1'
#
loop_
_entity.id
_entity.type
_entity.pdbx_description
1 polymer ?
#
loop_
_entity_poly.entity_id
_entity_poly.type
_entity_poly.pdbx_seq_one_letter_code
_entity_poly.pdbx_strand_id
1 'polypeptide(L)'
;MNMVVFRRCQSALGVAAVMALALVASLVFAAMPAAAVTLSRADAGTFLRYEHGGEQVIGVMAKDSTNNYYCIESGERVEYQLGESVKLRDDDTARRLGWLMDHYRDGTAAEHAAIAVLAHDLLDLKPDTWKSRRVSVMRDNPTLRRKVEQMWEEAGSNAPANATVTRTYAEGTRTGRVTVSVTNAQGKTIAGIRYAATLNGPA
;
A
#
# COMPACT_ATOMS: atom_id res chain seq x y z
N MET A 1 -0.29 3.93 7.84
CA MET A 1 -0.05 2.81 6.92
C MET A 1 0.12 3.40 5.53
N ASN A 2 1.30 3.28 4.94
CA ASN A 2 1.60 3.88 3.65
C ASN A 2 1.48 2.80 2.57
N MET A 3 0.47 2.91 1.71
CA MET A 3 0.38 2.08 0.51
C MET A 3 1.14 2.81 -0.60
N VAL A 4 2.16 2.17 -1.15
CA VAL A 4 2.99 2.75 -2.21
C VAL A 4 2.47 2.30 -3.57
N VAL A 5 2.11 3.25 -4.40
CA VAL A 5 1.62 3.04 -5.76
C VAL A 5 2.64 3.59 -6.75
N PHE A 6 2.99 2.79 -7.73
CA PHE A 6 3.90 3.21 -8.80
C PHE A 6 3.20 4.18 -9.75
N ARG A 7 3.71 5.41 -9.84
CA ARG A 7 3.39 6.33 -10.94
C ARG A 7 4.61 6.50 -11.84
N ARG A 8 4.35 6.52 -13.14
CA ARG A 8 5.34 6.79 -14.17
C ARG A 8 5.83 8.23 -14.06
N CYS A 9 7.14 8.46 -13.88
CA CYS A 9 7.74 9.76 -14.10
C CYS A 9 7.88 10.00 -15.61
N GLN A 10 7.06 10.87 -16.18
CA GLN A 10 7.33 11.42 -17.51
C GLN A 10 8.32 12.55 -17.37
N SER A 11 9.52 12.36 -17.90
CA SER A 11 10.51 13.41 -18.09
C SER A 11 10.05 14.32 -19.22
N ALA A 12 9.59 15.52 -18.90
CA ALA A 12 9.42 16.60 -19.86
C ALA A 12 10.70 17.46 -19.86
N LEU A 13 11.46 17.35 -20.92
CA LEU A 13 12.50 18.33 -21.31
C LEU A 13 11.82 19.57 -21.88
N GLY A 14 12.18 20.74 -21.42
CA GLY A 14 11.73 22.02 -22.01
C GLY A 14 12.35 23.25 -21.33
N VAL A 15 13.52 23.58 -21.70
CA VAL A 15 14.14 24.84 -22.22
C VAL A 15 13.71 26.19 -21.60
N ALA A 16 14.74 26.81 -21.00
CA ALA A 16 15.27 28.18 -21.17
C ALA A 16 14.58 29.38 -20.49
N ALA A 17 15.38 29.96 -19.61
CA ALA A 17 15.93 31.31 -19.56
C ALA A 17 15.01 32.46 -19.07
N VAL A 18 15.43 33.19 -18.06
CA VAL A 18 16.01 34.52 -18.01
C VAL A 18 15.93 35.12 -16.60
N MET A 19 17.02 35.69 -16.18
CA MET A 19 17.41 36.42 -14.97
C MET A 19 16.38 37.34 -14.33
N ALA A 20 16.36 37.36 -12.98
CA ALA A 20 16.37 38.60 -12.19
C ALA A 20 16.97 38.33 -10.81
N LEU A 21 18.03 39.06 -10.46
CA LEU A 21 18.64 39.14 -9.14
C LEU A 21 17.65 39.75 -8.15
N ALA A 22 17.37 39.04 -7.07
CA ALA A 22 16.94 39.65 -5.83
C ALA A 22 17.57 38.85 -4.68
N LEU A 23 18.53 39.45 -4.00
CA LEU A 23 19.13 38.97 -2.77
C LEU A 23 18.03 38.97 -1.67
N VAL A 24 17.50 37.80 -1.37
CA VAL A 24 16.84 37.51 -0.09
C VAL A 24 17.55 36.28 0.46
N ALA A 25 18.17 36.44 1.61
CA ALA A 25 18.75 35.32 2.37
C ALA A 25 17.62 34.39 2.80
N SER A 26 17.18 33.56 1.89
CA SER A 26 16.31 32.42 2.17
C SER A 26 17.21 31.30 2.64
N LEU A 27 17.01 30.86 3.89
CA LEU A 27 17.43 29.56 4.36
C LEU A 27 16.90 28.53 3.37
N VAL A 28 17.74 28.14 2.42
CA VAL A 28 17.49 26.98 1.57
C VAL A 28 17.61 25.78 2.49
N PHE A 29 16.51 25.34 3.07
CA PHE A 29 16.37 23.94 3.41
C PHE A 29 16.43 23.23 2.07
N ALA A 30 17.62 22.79 1.69
CA ALA A 30 17.76 21.82 0.63
C ALA A 30 16.95 20.61 1.08
N ALA A 31 15.76 20.46 0.52
CA ALA A 31 15.03 19.21 0.61
C ALA A 31 16.01 18.16 0.05
N MET A 32 16.62 17.37 0.92
CA MET A 32 17.41 16.24 0.47
C MET A 32 16.51 15.44 -0.45
N PRO A 33 16.89 15.19 -1.71
CA PRO A 33 16.11 14.33 -2.57
C PRO A 33 15.94 13.03 -1.80
N ALA A 34 14.68 12.62 -1.57
CA ALA A 34 14.41 11.34 -0.95
C ALA A 34 15.19 10.30 -1.76
N ALA A 35 16.14 9.64 -1.11
CA ALA A 35 16.98 8.66 -1.78
C ALA A 35 16.05 7.65 -2.45
N ALA A 36 16.16 7.49 -3.76
CA ALA A 36 15.34 6.55 -4.49
C ALA A 36 15.56 5.15 -3.89
N VAL A 37 14.50 4.56 -3.35
CA VAL A 37 14.58 3.23 -2.77
C VAL A 37 14.71 2.23 -3.91
N THR A 38 15.83 1.52 -3.97
CA THR A 38 16.03 0.45 -4.94
C THR A 38 15.34 -0.81 -4.44
N LEU A 39 14.46 -1.36 -5.25
CA LEU A 39 13.74 -2.58 -4.95
C LEU A 39 14.45 -3.81 -5.50
N SER A 40 14.32 -4.93 -4.81
CA SER A 40 14.71 -6.25 -5.30
C SER A 40 13.55 -6.91 -6.05
N ARG A 41 13.86 -7.84 -6.93
CA ARG A 41 12.85 -8.73 -7.52
C ARG A 41 12.18 -9.56 -6.44
N ALA A 42 10.91 -9.88 -6.66
CA ALA A 42 10.16 -10.81 -5.82
C ALA A 42 10.72 -12.23 -5.90
N ASP A 43 10.59 -12.98 -4.82
CA ASP A 43 10.98 -14.39 -4.76
C ASP A 43 9.97 -15.26 -5.51
N ALA A 44 10.42 -16.38 -6.06
CA ALA A 44 9.58 -17.31 -6.86
C ALA A 44 8.35 -17.86 -6.11
N GLY A 45 8.37 -17.87 -4.78
CA GLY A 45 7.25 -18.31 -3.93
C GLY A 45 6.18 -17.26 -3.64
N THR A 46 6.28 -16.05 -4.21
CA THR A 46 5.40 -14.91 -3.88
C THR A 46 4.49 -14.46 -5.02
N PHE A 47 4.45 -15.21 -6.12
CA PHE A 47 3.59 -14.96 -7.27
C PHE A 47 3.12 -16.25 -7.94
N LEU A 48 2.02 -16.18 -8.68
CA LEU A 48 1.54 -17.22 -9.58
C LEU A 48 1.82 -16.86 -11.03
N ARG A 49 1.93 -17.87 -11.90
CA ARG A 49 2.11 -17.72 -13.35
C ARG A 49 0.79 -17.84 -14.07
N TYR A 50 0.67 -17.16 -15.19
CA TYR A 50 -0.46 -17.28 -16.12
C TYR A 50 -0.02 -16.93 -17.54
N GLU A 51 -0.76 -17.41 -18.54
CA GLU A 51 -0.48 -17.20 -19.96
C GLU A 51 -1.36 -16.07 -20.53
N HIS A 52 -0.74 -14.99 -21.00
CA HIS A 52 -1.44 -13.90 -21.68
C HIS A 52 -0.49 -13.19 -22.66
N GLY A 53 -0.44 -13.68 -23.92
CA GLY A 53 0.54 -13.19 -24.90
C GLY A 53 1.98 -13.51 -24.53
N GLY A 54 2.20 -14.60 -23.83
CA GLY A 54 3.43 -15.06 -23.20
C GLY A 54 3.26 -15.23 -21.70
N GLU A 55 4.25 -15.89 -21.07
CA GLU A 55 4.23 -16.14 -19.63
C GLU A 55 4.26 -14.81 -18.84
N GLN A 56 3.32 -14.65 -17.94
CA GLN A 56 3.13 -13.50 -17.04
C GLN A 56 3.07 -13.96 -15.59
N VAL A 57 3.20 -13.02 -14.66
CA VAL A 57 3.08 -13.29 -13.22
C VAL A 57 2.04 -12.36 -12.56
N ILE A 58 1.42 -12.85 -11.47
CA ILE A 58 0.51 -12.10 -10.62
C ILE A 58 0.85 -12.36 -9.16
N GLY A 59 1.03 -11.33 -8.36
CA GLY A 59 1.46 -11.40 -6.96
C GLY A 59 2.40 -10.29 -6.59
N VAL A 60 3.39 -10.58 -5.75
CA VAL A 60 4.46 -9.62 -5.43
C VAL A 60 5.34 -9.43 -6.66
N MET A 61 5.57 -8.18 -7.02
CA MET A 61 6.41 -7.82 -8.18
C MET A 61 7.81 -7.39 -7.77
N ALA A 62 7.89 -6.72 -6.64
CA ALA A 62 9.15 -6.25 -6.07
C ALA A 62 9.06 -6.25 -4.55
N LYS A 63 10.21 -6.18 -3.88
CA LYS A 63 10.30 -6.09 -2.42
C LYS A 63 11.47 -5.22 -1.97
N ASP A 64 11.36 -4.66 -0.78
CA ASP A 64 12.48 -4.18 0.01
C ASP A 64 12.68 -5.05 1.26
N SER A 65 13.45 -4.58 2.24
CA SER A 65 13.72 -5.32 3.48
C SER A 65 12.47 -5.55 4.36
N THR A 66 11.40 -4.80 4.14
CA THR A 66 10.23 -4.75 5.02
C THR A 66 8.88 -4.87 4.30
N ASN A 67 8.82 -4.58 3.00
CA ASN A 67 7.57 -4.45 2.27
C ASN A 67 7.56 -5.25 0.98
N ASN A 68 6.37 -5.75 0.64
CA ASN A 68 6.03 -6.31 -0.66
C ASN A 68 5.33 -5.25 -1.51
N TYR A 69 5.65 -5.20 -2.80
CA TYR A 69 5.10 -4.25 -3.77
C TYR A 69 4.32 -4.97 -4.85
N TYR A 70 3.13 -4.46 -5.12
CA TYR A 70 2.21 -5.00 -6.12
C TYR A 70 2.04 -3.98 -7.26
N CYS A 71 1.96 -4.47 -8.49
CA CYS A 71 1.62 -3.63 -9.62
C CYS A 71 0.13 -3.32 -9.63
N ILE A 72 -0.24 -2.09 -10.01
CA ILE A 72 -1.63 -1.68 -10.26
C ILE A 72 -1.81 -1.05 -11.65
N GLU A 73 -0.85 -1.25 -12.53
CA GLU A 73 -0.89 -0.75 -13.90
C GLU A 73 -0.67 -1.91 -14.86
N SER A 74 -1.79 -2.48 -15.32
CA SER A 74 -1.79 -3.65 -16.17
C SER A 74 -1.06 -3.41 -17.50
N GLY A 75 -0.14 -4.31 -17.84
CA GLY A 75 0.62 -4.26 -19.09
C GLY A 75 1.89 -3.44 -19.06
N GLU A 76 2.17 -2.75 -17.97
CA GLU A 76 3.43 -2.03 -17.81
C GLU A 76 4.55 -2.93 -17.25
N ARG A 77 5.79 -2.52 -17.53
CA ARG A 77 6.97 -3.16 -16.93
C ARG A 77 7.12 -2.72 -15.48
N VAL A 78 7.56 -3.65 -14.66
CA VAL A 78 7.91 -3.35 -13.26
C VAL A 78 9.18 -2.49 -13.24
N GLU A 79 9.10 -1.34 -12.60
CA GLU A 79 10.26 -0.51 -12.29
C GLU A 79 10.74 -0.80 -10.87
N TYR A 80 12.05 -0.98 -10.71
CA TYR A 80 12.66 -1.31 -9.41
C TYR A 80 13.22 -0.07 -8.69
N GLN A 81 12.73 1.11 -9.04
CA GLN A 81 13.01 2.36 -8.35
C GLN A 81 11.69 3.00 -7.94
N LEU A 82 11.54 3.26 -6.66
CA LEU A 82 10.40 4.02 -6.15
C LEU A 82 10.65 5.50 -6.34
N GLY A 83 9.71 6.17 -7.00
CA GLY A 83 9.58 7.61 -6.96
C GLY A 83 8.96 8.09 -5.65
N GLU A 84 8.41 9.30 -5.64
CA GLU A 84 7.67 9.81 -4.48
C GLU A 84 6.47 8.92 -4.15
N SER A 85 6.33 8.59 -2.87
CA SER A 85 5.14 7.87 -2.39
C SER A 85 3.94 8.80 -2.41
N VAL A 86 2.88 8.40 -3.08
CA VAL A 86 1.60 9.10 -3.06
C VAL A 86 0.68 8.39 -2.08
N LYS A 87 0.17 9.13 -1.09
CA LYS A 87 -0.91 8.61 -0.25
C LYS A 87 -2.13 8.42 -1.15
N LEU A 88 -2.52 7.17 -1.38
CA LEU A 88 -3.75 6.86 -2.06
C LEU A 88 -4.94 7.33 -1.22
N ARG A 89 -6.04 6.75 -1.31
CA ARG A 89 -7.30 7.11 -0.66
C ARG A 89 -7.25 6.71 0.82
N ASP A 90 -8.04 7.42 1.64
CA ASP A 90 -8.34 7.02 3.01
C ASP A 90 -9.81 6.57 3.06
N ASP A 91 -10.09 5.47 2.38
CA ASP A 91 -11.42 4.87 2.32
C ASP A 91 -11.37 3.39 2.76
N ASP A 92 -12.54 2.77 2.83
CA ASP A 92 -12.68 1.37 3.24
C ASP A 92 -11.87 0.41 2.34
N THR A 93 -11.81 0.69 1.04
CA THR A 93 -11.03 -0.10 0.07
C THR A 93 -9.54 -0.07 0.41
N ALA A 94 -8.99 1.12 0.62
CA ALA A 94 -7.56 1.28 0.96
C ALA A 94 -7.24 0.65 2.32
N ARG A 95 -8.15 0.76 3.31
CA ARG A 95 -7.97 0.13 4.63
C ARG A 95 -7.97 -1.40 4.54
N ARG A 96 -8.89 -1.99 3.77
CA ARG A 96 -8.96 -3.44 3.56
C ARG A 96 -7.74 -3.97 2.82
N LEU A 97 -7.35 -3.35 1.72
CA LEU A 97 -6.13 -3.74 0.99
C LEU A 97 -4.89 -3.63 1.86
N GLY A 98 -4.74 -2.52 2.59
CA GLY A 98 -3.62 -2.35 3.48
C GLY A 98 -3.59 -3.38 4.61
N TRP A 99 -4.74 -3.77 5.16
CA TRP A 99 -4.82 -4.83 6.15
C TRP A 99 -4.37 -6.18 5.55
N LEU A 100 -4.83 -6.52 4.35
CA LEU A 100 -4.41 -7.73 3.64
C LEU A 100 -2.90 -7.76 3.39
N MET A 101 -2.33 -6.65 2.93
CA MET A 101 -0.90 -6.55 2.65
C MET A 101 -0.05 -6.70 3.93
N ASP A 102 -0.52 -6.23 5.08
CA ASP A 102 0.18 -6.38 6.35
C ASP A 102 -0.03 -7.78 6.95
N HIS A 103 -1.27 -8.30 6.93
CA HIS A 103 -1.64 -9.58 7.49
C HIS A 103 -0.99 -10.76 6.74
N TYR A 104 -0.96 -10.69 5.42
CA TYR A 104 -0.37 -11.70 4.53
C TYR A 104 1.01 -11.31 4.01
N ARG A 105 1.77 -10.54 4.77
CA ARG A 105 3.12 -10.12 4.37
C ARG A 105 4.02 -11.28 4.01
N ASP A 106 3.97 -12.34 4.79
CA ASP A 106 4.74 -13.58 4.61
C ASP A 106 3.84 -14.70 4.04
N GLY A 107 2.84 -14.31 3.27
CA GLY A 107 1.84 -15.20 2.70
C GLY A 107 2.39 -16.09 1.57
N THR A 108 1.56 -17.03 1.15
CA THR A 108 1.81 -17.91 0.02
C THR A 108 1.66 -17.17 -1.32
N ALA A 109 2.17 -17.75 -2.40
CA ALA A 109 1.97 -17.23 -3.76
C ALA A 109 0.50 -16.99 -4.11
N ALA A 110 -0.41 -17.87 -3.65
CA ALA A 110 -1.84 -17.73 -3.89
C ALA A 110 -2.46 -16.54 -3.12
N GLU A 111 -2.00 -16.26 -1.90
CA GLU A 111 -2.44 -15.11 -1.11
C GLU A 111 -1.92 -13.80 -1.70
N HIS A 112 -0.65 -13.76 -2.08
CA HIS A 112 -0.09 -12.60 -2.77
C HIS A 112 -0.76 -12.36 -4.13
N ALA A 113 -1.07 -13.42 -4.89
CA ALA A 113 -1.80 -13.28 -6.14
C ALA A 113 -3.23 -12.77 -5.90
N ALA A 114 -3.91 -13.20 -4.85
CA ALA A 114 -5.24 -12.71 -4.49
C ALA A 114 -5.21 -11.20 -4.12
N ILE A 115 -4.21 -10.75 -3.36
CA ILE A 115 -4.00 -9.32 -3.07
C ILE A 115 -3.77 -8.54 -4.36
N ALA A 116 -2.92 -9.03 -5.27
CA ALA A 116 -2.65 -8.39 -6.53
C ALA A 116 -3.91 -8.28 -7.41
N VAL A 117 -4.72 -9.34 -7.48
CA VAL A 117 -6.02 -9.32 -8.18
C VAL A 117 -6.94 -8.25 -7.58
N LEU A 118 -7.08 -8.19 -6.26
CA LEU A 118 -7.88 -7.17 -5.58
C LEU A 118 -7.35 -5.76 -5.86
N ALA A 119 -6.05 -5.57 -5.83
CA ALA A 119 -5.44 -4.28 -6.12
C ALA A 119 -5.75 -3.82 -7.56
N HIS A 120 -5.64 -4.72 -8.54
CA HIS A 120 -6.03 -4.44 -9.91
C HIS A 120 -7.54 -4.24 -10.09
N ASP A 121 -8.39 -5.08 -9.49
CA ASP A 121 -9.85 -4.95 -9.58
C ASP A 121 -10.35 -3.59 -9.04
N LEU A 122 -9.67 -3.01 -8.07
CA LEU A 122 -10.12 -1.82 -7.34
C LEU A 122 -9.36 -0.54 -7.70
N LEU A 123 -8.13 -0.65 -8.17
CA LEU A 123 -7.22 0.50 -8.32
C LEU A 123 -6.52 0.58 -9.68
N ASP A 124 -6.75 -0.38 -10.61
CA ASP A 124 -6.01 -0.41 -11.87
C ASP A 124 -6.21 0.87 -12.69
N LEU A 125 -5.11 1.45 -13.13
CA LEU A 125 -5.10 2.62 -13.99
C LEU A 125 -5.47 2.31 -15.44
N LYS A 126 -5.49 1.00 -15.83
CA LYS A 126 -5.83 0.49 -17.16
C LYS A 126 -6.87 -0.63 -17.05
N PRO A 127 -8.09 -0.34 -16.60
CA PRO A 127 -9.11 -1.35 -16.28
C PRO A 127 -9.48 -2.25 -17.45
N ASP A 128 -9.47 -1.75 -18.68
CA ASP A 128 -9.80 -2.57 -19.86
C ASP A 128 -8.67 -3.56 -20.19
N THR A 129 -7.41 -3.17 -20.02
CA THR A 129 -6.27 -4.08 -20.13
C THR A 129 -6.36 -5.15 -19.04
N TRP A 130 -6.70 -4.76 -17.82
CA TRP A 130 -6.85 -5.68 -16.71
C TRP A 130 -7.95 -6.71 -16.95
N LYS A 131 -9.12 -6.32 -17.43
CA LYS A 131 -10.24 -7.25 -17.71
C LYS A 131 -9.81 -8.46 -18.54
N SER A 132 -9.05 -8.25 -19.61
CA SER A 132 -8.57 -9.34 -20.46
C SER A 132 -7.55 -10.22 -19.74
N ARG A 133 -6.63 -9.63 -19.00
CA ARG A 133 -5.64 -10.36 -18.21
C ARG A 133 -6.27 -11.14 -17.07
N ARG A 134 -7.26 -10.55 -16.37
CA ARG A 134 -8.00 -11.21 -15.30
C ARG A 134 -8.64 -12.53 -15.74
N VAL A 135 -9.17 -12.58 -16.95
CA VAL A 135 -9.71 -13.83 -17.52
C VAL A 135 -8.63 -14.91 -17.61
N SER A 136 -7.44 -14.56 -18.11
CA SER A 136 -6.31 -15.48 -18.20
C SER A 136 -5.81 -15.92 -16.81
N VAL A 137 -5.69 -14.97 -15.87
CA VAL A 137 -5.28 -15.26 -14.47
C VAL A 137 -6.22 -16.30 -13.84
N MET A 138 -7.54 -16.09 -13.98
CA MET A 138 -8.55 -16.98 -13.36
C MET A 138 -8.67 -18.33 -14.07
N ARG A 139 -8.42 -18.39 -15.39
CA ARG A 139 -8.37 -19.62 -16.15
C ARG A 139 -7.23 -20.51 -15.70
N ASP A 140 -6.05 -19.94 -15.56
CA ASP A 140 -4.83 -20.70 -15.27
C ASP A 140 -4.67 -20.99 -13.76
N ASN A 141 -5.42 -20.27 -12.92
CA ASN A 141 -5.43 -20.41 -11.46
C ASN A 141 -6.88 -20.54 -10.94
N PRO A 142 -7.58 -21.66 -11.17
CA PRO A 142 -9.03 -21.77 -10.94
C PRO A 142 -9.47 -21.62 -9.48
N THR A 143 -8.59 -21.90 -8.52
CA THR A 143 -8.87 -21.73 -7.09
C THR A 143 -8.73 -20.29 -6.62
N LEU A 144 -8.07 -19.44 -7.40
CA LEU A 144 -7.74 -18.06 -7.01
C LEU A 144 -8.98 -17.20 -6.81
N ARG A 145 -10.04 -17.41 -7.61
CA ARG A 145 -11.31 -16.67 -7.45
C ARG A 145 -11.85 -16.77 -6.04
N ARG A 146 -11.96 -18.00 -5.51
CA ARG A 146 -12.45 -18.24 -4.15
C ARG A 146 -11.53 -17.63 -3.10
N LYS A 147 -10.23 -17.69 -3.30
CA LYS A 147 -9.25 -17.07 -2.40
C LYS A 147 -9.43 -15.54 -2.37
N VAL A 148 -9.63 -14.88 -3.51
CA VAL A 148 -9.92 -13.45 -3.62
C VAL A 148 -11.17 -13.06 -2.82
N GLU A 149 -12.28 -13.78 -3.05
CA GLU A 149 -13.54 -13.54 -2.35
C GLU A 149 -13.38 -13.71 -0.83
N GLN A 150 -12.81 -14.83 -0.41
CA GLN A 150 -12.58 -15.15 1.00
C GLN A 150 -11.71 -14.09 1.71
N MET A 151 -10.60 -13.69 1.09
CA MET A 151 -9.70 -12.70 1.68
C MET A 151 -10.35 -11.31 1.73
N TRP A 152 -11.19 -10.96 0.75
CA TRP A 152 -11.90 -9.68 0.78
C TRP A 152 -12.98 -9.61 1.88
N GLU A 153 -13.70 -10.69 2.12
CA GLU A 153 -14.64 -10.83 3.25
C GLU A 153 -13.90 -10.75 4.60
N GLU A 154 -12.79 -11.46 4.71
CA GLU A 154 -11.96 -11.44 5.90
C GLU A 154 -11.43 -10.02 6.20
N ALA A 155 -10.95 -9.30 5.19
CA ALA A 155 -10.54 -7.91 5.33
C ALA A 155 -11.70 -7.01 5.78
N GLY A 156 -12.91 -7.23 5.26
CA GLY A 156 -14.10 -6.51 5.67
C GLY A 156 -14.41 -6.67 7.16
N SER A 157 -14.10 -7.84 7.71
CA SER A 157 -14.33 -8.15 9.13
C SER A 157 -13.21 -7.69 10.07
N ASN A 158 -11.98 -7.52 9.55
CA ASN A 158 -10.79 -7.33 10.37
C ASN A 158 -10.04 -6.03 10.09
N ALA A 159 -10.29 -5.34 8.98
CA ALA A 159 -9.63 -4.09 8.68
C ALA A 159 -10.06 -2.98 9.67
N PRO A 160 -9.10 -2.23 10.25
CA PRO A 160 -9.42 -1.14 11.17
C PRO A 160 -10.13 0.00 10.43
N ALA A 161 -11.25 0.46 10.99
CA ALA A 161 -12.03 1.56 10.42
C ALA A 161 -12.06 2.78 11.34
N ASN A 162 -12.19 2.57 12.64
CA ASN A 162 -12.29 3.65 13.60
C ASN A 162 -11.37 3.39 14.80
N ALA A 163 -10.81 4.46 15.34
CA ALA A 163 -10.03 4.42 16.57
C ALA A 163 -10.57 5.44 17.57
N THR A 164 -10.81 5.00 18.81
CA THR A 164 -11.22 5.86 19.90
C THR A 164 -10.12 5.90 20.95
N VAL A 165 -9.73 7.09 21.37
CA VAL A 165 -8.74 7.29 22.42
C VAL A 165 -9.45 7.88 23.64
N THR A 166 -9.47 7.14 24.71
CA THR A 166 -10.01 7.58 26.01
C THR A 166 -8.85 7.86 26.96
N ARG A 167 -8.89 9.02 27.61
CA ARG A 167 -7.90 9.43 28.62
C ARG A 167 -8.60 9.59 29.96
N THR A 168 -8.07 8.96 30.98
CA THR A 168 -8.53 9.12 32.37
C THR A 168 -7.36 9.55 33.24
N TYR A 169 -7.57 10.57 34.05
CA TYR A 169 -6.59 11.11 34.98
C TYR A 169 -7.11 10.94 36.39
N ALA A 170 -6.25 10.54 37.30
CA ALA A 170 -6.55 10.59 38.73
C ALA A 170 -6.27 12.00 39.22
N GLU A 171 -7.25 12.64 39.88
CA GLU A 171 -7.13 13.98 40.44
C GLU A 171 -5.98 14.06 41.43
N GLY A 172 -5.15 15.11 41.34
CA GLY A 172 -3.99 15.31 42.21
C GLY A 172 -2.77 14.42 41.89
N THR A 173 -2.80 13.63 40.82
CA THR A 173 -1.67 12.80 40.39
C THR A 173 -1.12 13.22 39.03
N ARG A 174 0.14 12.84 38.77
CA ARG A 174 0.76 12.98 37.43
C ARG A 174 0.57 11.71 36.57
N THR A 175 -0.25 10.78 37.03
CA THR A 175 -0.48 9.50 36.36
C THR A 175 -1.90 9.46 35.80
N GLY A 176 -2.01 8.80 34.66
CA GLY A 176 -3.29 8.61 33.98
C GLY A 176 -3.26 7.35 33.13
N ARG A 177 -4.41 6.99 32.60
CA ARG A 177 -4.56 5.86 31.68
C ARG A 177 -5.01 6.37 30.33
N VAL A 178 -4.34 5.88 29.27
CA VAL A 178 -4.79 6.03 27.89
C VAL A 178 -5.28 4.68 27.42
N THR A 179 -6.50 4.61 26.94
CA THR A 179 -7.08 3.40 26.35
C THR A 179 -7.34 3.70 24.87
N VAL A 180 -6.80 2.87 24.01
CA VAL A 180 -7.05 2.91 22.57
C VAL A 180 -7.95 1.73 22.21
N SER A 181 -9.12 2.02 21.65
CA SER A 181 -10.03 1.01 21.13
C SER A 181 -10.14 1.17 19.62
N VAL A 182 -9.91 0.09 18.90
CA VAL A 182 -10.02 0.06 17.44
C VAL A 182 -11.17 -0.85 17.04
N THR A 183 -12.01 -0.39 16.12
CA THR A 183 -13.12 -1.17 15.59
C THR A 183 -13.05 -1.27 14.07
N ASN A 184 -13.64 -2.34 13.51
CA ASN A 184 -13.89 -2.47 12.08
C ASN A 184 -15.05 -1.55 11.64
N ALA A 185 -15.40 -1.59 10.36
CA ALA A 185 -16.50 -0.80 9.80
C ALA A 185 -17.88 -1.15 10.39
N GLN A 186 -18.05 -2.35 10.95
CA GLN A 186 -19.27 -2.81 11.63
C GLN A 186 -19.28 -2.50 13.14
N GLY A 187 -18.30 -1.76 13.65
CA GLY A 187 -18.20 -1.39 15.06
C GLY A 187 -17.69 -2.50 15.99
N LYS A 188 -17.27 -3.65 15.44
CA LYS A 188 -16.69 -4.75 16.23
C LYS A 188 -15.24 -4.41 16.61
N THR A 189 -14.91 -4.57 17.89
CA THR A 189 -13.53 -4.35 18.39
C THR A 189 -12.54 -5.31 17.74
N ILE A 190 -11.40 -4.77 17.33
CA ILE A 190 -10.29 -5.52 16.75
C ILE A 190 -9.14 -5.55 17.75
N ALA A 191 -8.61 -6.74 18.01
CA ALA A 191 -7.43 -6.95 18.83
C ALA A 191 -6.15 -6.97 17.98
N GLY A 192 -5.00 -6.79 18.63
CA GLY A 192 -3.68 -6.96 17.99
C GLY A 192 -3.24 -5.81 17.06
N ILE A 193 -3.97 -4.70 17.03
CA ILE A 193 -3.59 -3.55 16.22
C ILE A 193 -2.38 -2.85 16.86
N ARG A 194 -1.32 -2.66 16.07
CA ARG A 194 -0.17 -1.85 16.48
C ARG A 194 -0.49 -0.37 16.32
N TYR A 195 -0.12 0.42 17.29
CA TYR A 195 -0.22 1.88 17.24
C TYR A 195 1.07 2.51 17.79
N ALA A 196 1.37 3.69 17.29
CA ALA A 196 2.42 4.53 17.84
C ALA A 196 1.78 5.66 18.66
N ALA A 197 2.27 5.88 19.88
CA ALA A 197 1.86 7.01 20.71
C ALA A 197 3.01 8.00 20.83
N THR A 198 2.74 9.27 20.53
CA THR A 198 3.67 10.37 20.74
C THR A 198 3.12 11.26 21.84
N LEU A 199 3.89 11.49 22.89
CA LEU A 199 3.57 12.43 23.95
C LEU A 199 4.18 13.79 23.57
N ASN A 200 3.34 14.73 23.19
CA ASN A 200 3.74 16.12 23.02
C ASN A 200 3.42 16.87 24.31
N GLY A 201 4.41 17.07 25.16
CA GLY A 201 4.30 17.91 26.35
C GLY A 201 5.16 19.16 26.22
N PRO A 202 4.86 20.22 26.98
CA PRO A 202 5.82 21.31 27.12
C PRO A 202 7.09 20.74 27.73
N ALA A 203 8.24 21.15 27.18
CA ALA A 203 9.57 20.86 27.70
C ALA A 203 9.75 21.45 29.12
#